data_2ecaf56205e00c044f729ccb996d6dbb
#
_entry.id   2ecaf56205e00c044f729ccb996d6dbb
#
_cell.length_a   1.000
_cell.length_b   1.000
_cell.length_c   1.000
_cell.angle_alpha   90.00
_cell.angle_beta   90.00
_cell.angle_gamma   90.00
#
_symmetry.space_group_name_H-M   'P 1'
#
loop_
_entity.id
_entity.type
_entity.pdbx_description
1 polymer ?
#
loop_
_entity_poly.entity_id
_entity_poly.type
_entity_poly.pdbx_seq_one_letter_code
_entity_poly.pdbx_strand_id
1 'polypeptide(L)'
;MKRLEYLSFSSVLPRGACGQTASLNKSFKLSPYIEAGLIKSITVTSKFDDYGSASINGKGVGSCNLGGYQSCYNQTQTSVIDKSNLKNINSLSAYATSWNDPFGSCASNGNATSVYVTIKINY
;
A
#
# COMPACT_ATOMS: atom_id res chain seq x y z
N MET A 1 0.54 10.55 -26.87
CA MET A 1 -0.15 9.95 -25.72
C MET A 1 0.49 10.47 -24.43
N LYS A 2 -0.33 10.92 -23.50
CA LYS A 2 0.17 11.39 -22.21
C LYS A 2 0.66 10.20 -21.38
N ARG A 3 1.88 10.28 -20.84
CA ARG A 3 2.41 9.23 -20.00
C ARG A 3 1.73 9.21 -18.64
N LEU A 4 1.43 8.00 -18.18
CA LEU A 4 1.01 7.77 -16.81
C LEU A 4 2.25 7.86 -15.91
N GLU A 5 2.21 8.74 -14.92
CA GLU A 5 3.34 8.94 -13.99
C GLU A 5 3.13 8.19 -12.68
N TYR A 6 1.95 8.34 -12.09
CA TYR A 6 1.63 7.80 -10.77
C TYR A 6 0.23 7.24 -10.71
N LEU A 7 0.08 6.23 -9.86
CA LEU A 7 -1.22 5.73 -9.39
C LEU A 7 -1.19 5.76 -7.87
N SER A 8 -2.28 6.22 -7.25
CA SER A 8 -2.39 6.25 -5.79
C SER A 8 -3.67 5.58 -5.34
N PHE A 9 -3.54 4.73 -4.33
CA PHE A 9 -4.65 3.98 -3.75
C PHE A 9 -4.60 4.10 -2.23
N SER A 10 -5.77 4.15 -1.59
CA SER A 10 -5.84 4.20 -0.15
C SER A 10 -7.11 3.57 0.39
N SER A 11 -7.05 3.14 1.65
CA SER A 11 -8.20 2.75 2.43
C SER A 11 -8.01 3.31 3.83
N VAL A 12 -8.97 4.08 4.31
CA VAL A 12 -8.88 4.78 5.59
C VAL A 12 -10.16 4.53 6.38
N LEU A 13 -10.02 4.02 7.60
CA LEU A 13 -11.14 3.85 8.52
C LEU A 13 -11.30 5.09 9.42
N PRO A 14 -12.50 5.30 9.98
CA PRO A 14 -12.70 6.38 10.96
C PRO A 14 -11.79 6.23 12.18
N ARG A 15 -11.50 7.33 12.86
CA ARG A 15 -10.78 7.32 14.14
C ARG A 15 -11.52 6.45 15.15
N GLY A 16 -10.77 5.79 16.03
CA GLY A 16 -11.34 4.96 17.07
C GLY A 16 -11.67 3.54 16.62
N ALA A 17 -11.30 3.16 15.40
CA ALA A 17 -11.52 1.82 14.86
C ALA A 17 -10.45 0.84 15.39
N CYS A 18 -10.38 0.67 16.71
CA CYS A 18 -9.37 -0.18 17.37
C CYS A 18 -9.51 -1.64 16.99
N GLY A 19 -8.40 -2.27 16.63
CA GLY A 19 -8.37 -3.67 16.22
C GLY A 19 -9.01 -3.95 14.87
N GLN A 20 -9.48 -2.92 14.16
CA GLN A 20 -10.11 -3.07 12.85
C GLN A 20 -9.08 -2.97 11.73
N THR A 21 -9.46 -3.51 10.56
CA THR A 21 -8.57 -3.60 9.40
C THR A 21 -9.12 -2.78 8.25
N ALA A 22 -8.30 -1.90 7.72
CA ALA A 22 -8.54 -1.24 6.44
C ALA A 22 -7.98 -2.11 5.33
N SER A 23 -8.80 -2.45 4.35
CA SER A 23 -8.43 -3.33 3.24
C SER A 23 -8.44 -2.59 1.92
N LEU A 24 -7.52 -2.93 1.06
CA LEU A 24 -7.34 -2.31 -0.25
C LEU A 24 -7.13 -3.42 -1.28
N ASN A 25 -8.07 -3.58 -2.21
CA ASN A 25 -7.99 -4.55 -3.29
C ASN A 25 -8.33 -3.84 -4.59
N LYS A 26 -7.34 -3.61 -5.43
CA LYS A 26 -7.48 -2.85 -6.67
C LYS A 26 -6.75 -3.54 -7.81
N SER A 27 -7.28 -3.34 -9.01
CA SER A 27 -6.59 -3.71 -10.24
C SER A 27 -6.12 -2.44 -10.94
N PHE A 28 -4.96 -2.51 -11.58
CA PHE A 28 -4.48 -1.40 -12.40
C PHE A 28 -3.91 -1.92 -13.71
N LYS A 29 -4.18 -1.15 -14.78
CA LYS A 29 -3.76 -1.51 -16.13
C LYS A 29 -2.53 -0.70 -16.53
N LEU A 30 -1.55 -1.39 -17.10
CA LEU A 30 -0.35 -0.78 -17.63
C LEU A 30 -0.25 -0.88 -19.15
N SER A 31 -1.20 -1.57 -19.82
CA SER A 31 -1.34 -1.55 -21.26
C SER A 31 -1.93 -0.19 -21.71
N PRO A 32 -1.56 0.37 -22.85
CA PRO A 32 -0.64 -0.17 -23.85
C PRO A 32 0.84 0.05 -23.55
N TYR A 33 1.21 0.59 -22.41
CA TYR A 33 2.61 0.94 -22.10
C TYR A 33 3.52 -0.28 -22.09
N ILE A 34 3.06 -1.40 -21.51
CA ILE A 34 3.81 -2.65 -21.49
C ILE A 34 3.94 -3.21 -22.91
N GLU A 35 2.83 -3.21 -23.68
CA GLU A 35 2.83 -3.73 -25.04
C GLU A 35 3.78 -2.96 -25.96
N ALA A 36 3.92 -1.66 -25.74
CA ALA A 36 4.84 -0.82 -26.49
C ALA A 36 6.28 -0.90 -26.01
N GLY A 37 6.55 -1.69 -24.95
CA GLY A 37 7.89 -1.83 -24.37
C GLY A 37 8.42 -0.57 -23.69
N LEU A 38 7.54 0.34 -23.29
CA LEU A 38 7.93 1.63 -22.74
C LEU A 38 8.28 1.57 -21.24
N ILE A 39 7.68 0.64 -20.50
CA ILE A 39 7.86 0.54 -19.06
C ILE A 39 9.08 -0.33 -18.74
N LYS A 40 9.94 0.17 -17.86
CA LYS A 40 11.09 -0.60 -17.33
C LYS A 40 10.76 -1.27 -16.01
N SER A 41 10.08 -0.56 -15.12
CA SER A 41 9.74 -1.02 -13.79
C SER A 41 8.66 -0.14 -13.18
N ILE A 42 8.19 -0.52 -12.00
CA ILE A 42 7.39 0.36 -11.14
C ILE A 42 8.07 0.45 -9.78
N THR A 43 7.93 1.61 -9.14
CA THR A 43 8.34 1.81 -7.75
C THR A 43 7.10 1.91 -6.89
N VAL A 44 6.99 1.01 -5.92
CA VAL A 44 5.83 0.93 -5.03
C VAL A 44 6.22 1.46 -3.67
N THR A 45 5.52 2.50 -3.22
CA THR A 45 5.71 3.09 -1.90
C THR A 45 4.46 2.86 -1.08
N SER A 46 4.60 2.34 0.15
CA SER A 46 3.47 2.03 1.01
C SER A 46 3.68 2.52 2.43
N LYS A 47 2.56 2.86 3.08
CA LYS A 47 2.51 3.28 4.49
C LYS A 47 1.33 2.61 5.16
N PHE A 48 1.53 2.18 6.40
CA PHE A 48 0.52 1.46 7.19
C PHE A 48 0.37 2.10 8.56
N ASP A 49 -0.85 2.29 9.01
CA ASP A 49 -1.16 2.80 10.35
C ASP A 49 -2.21 1.87 10.98
N ASP A 50 -1.88 1.09 11.99
CA ASP A 50 -0.59 0.95 12.71
C ASP A 50 0.40 0.00 12.03
N TYR A 51 -0.03 -1.18 11.57
CA TYR A 51 0.80 -2.18 10.89
C TYR A 51 0.05 -2.80 9.72
N GLY A 52 0.77 -3.36 8.79
CA GLY A 52 0.14 -3.99 7.64
C GLY A 52 1.12 -4.49 6.59
N SER A 53 0.57 -4.85 5.45
CA SER A 53 1.38 -5.29 4.32
C SER A 53 0.68 -5.01 2.99
N ALA A 54 1.46 -5.04 1.92
CA ALA A 54 0.99 -4.87 0.55
C ALA A 54 1.65 -5.89 -0.36
N SER A 55 0.90 -6.34 -1.37
CA SER A 55 1.40 -7.24 -2.40
C SER A 55 0.86 -6.85 -3.76
N ILE A 56 1.64 -7.16 -4.80
CA ILE A 56 1.21 -6.99 -6.19
C ILE A 56 1.40 -8.33 -6.88
N ASN A 57 0.34 -8.82 -7.52
CA ASN A 57 0.30 -10.12 -8.19
C ASN A 57 0.74 -11.27 -7.26
N GLY A 58 0.37 -11.16 -5.98
CA GLY A 58 0.71 -12.15 -4.96
C GLY A 58 2.11 -12.03 -4.37
N LYS A 59 2.92 -11.07 -4.83
CA LYS A 59 4.29 -10.87 -4.34
C LYS A 59 4.35 -9.68 -3.39
N GLY A 60 4.94 -9.86 -2.21
CA GLY A 60 5.07 -8.80 -1.21
C GLY A 60 5.89 -7.62 -1.72
N VAL A 61 5.37 -6.41 -1.51
CA VAL A 61 6.01 -5.16 -1.92
C VAL A 61 6.25 -4.21 -0.76
N GLY A 62 5.71 -4.51 0.42
CA GLY A 62 5.96 -3.73 1.61
C GLY A 62 5.25 -4.32 2.81
N SER A 63 5.86 -4.21 3.97
CA SER A 63 5.24 -4.59 5.23
C SER A 63 5.90 -3.83 6.37
N CYS A 64 5.13 -3.58 7.41
CA CYS A 64 5.66 -2.98 8.62
C CYS A 64 4.85 -3.43 9.83
N ASN A 65 5.56 -3.85 10.87
CA ASN A 65 5.01 -4.17 12.18
C ASN A 65 6.13 -3.96 13.21
N LEU A 66 6.03 -2.88 13.95
CA LEU A 66 7.05 -2.53 14.95
C LEU A 66 6.83 -3.25 16.28
N GLY A 67 5.65 -3.86 16.49
CA GLY A 67 5.31 -4.49 17.78
C GLY A 67 5.05 -3.48 18.87
N GLY A 68 4.73 -3.96 20.09
CA GLY A 68 4.59 -3.11 21.28
C GLY A 68 3.60 -1.96 21.14
N TYR A 69 2.52 -2.14 20.38
CA TYR A 69 1.51 -1.12 20.11
C TYR A 69 2.05 0.13 19.39
N GLN A 70 3.21 0.01 18.74
CA GLN A 70 3.80 1.12 17.99
C GLN A 70 3.21 1.20 16.59
N SER A 71 2.98 2.43 16.12
CA SER A 71 2.47 2.67 14.77
C SER A 71 3.60 2.78 13.74
N CYS A 72 3.36 2.20 12.58
CA CYS A 72 4.23 2.35 11.41
C CYS A 72 3.96 3.65 10.64
N TYR A 73 3.18 4.55 11.19
CA TYR A 73 2.74 5.78 10.51
C TYR A 73 3.89 6.57 9.85
N ASN A 74 5.04 6.63 10.53
CA ASN A 74 6.22 7.36 10.04
C ASN A 74 7.18 6.47 9.24
N GLN A 75 6.82 5.22 8.97
CA GLN A 75 7.65 4.29 8.22
C GLN A 75 7.15 4.18 6.79
N THR A 76 8.02 4.44 5.82
CA THR A 76 7.69 4.30 4.41
C THR A 76 8.42 3.07 3.87
N GLN A 77 7.67 2.19 3.22
CA GLN A 77 8.23 0.99 2.58
C GLN A 77 8.32 1.26 1.08
N THR A 78 9.43 0.90 0.46
CA THR A 78 9.66 1.11 -0.97
C THR A 78 10.17 -0.17 -1.60
N SER A 79 9.61 -0.52 -2.75
CA SER A 79 9.96 -1.72 -3.51
C SER A 79 9.92 -1.41 -4.99
N VAL A 80 10.81 -2.03 -5.77
CA VAL A 80 10.85 -1.89 -7.23
C VAL A 80 10.48 -3.23 -7.85
N ILE A 81 9.53 -3.21 -8.79
CA ILE A 81 9.12 -4.40 -9.54
C ILE A 81 9.53 -4.21 -10.99
N ASP A 82 10.37 -5.12 -11.49
CA ASP A 82 10.80 -5.11 -12.88
C ASP A 82 9.64 -5.47 -13.81
N LYS A 83 9.70 -5.00 -15.05
CA LYS A 83 8.66 -5.25 -16.07
C LYS A 83 8.37 -6.73 -16.29
N SER A 84 9.36 -7.60 -16.09
CA SER A 84 9.18 -9.05 -16.26
C SER A 84 8.17 -9.65 -15.27
N ASN A 85 7.92 -8.97 -14.14
CA ASN A 85 6.96 -9.38 -13.12
C ASN A 85 5.65 -8.61 -13.19
N LEU A 86 5.47 -7.80 -14.24
CA LEU A 86 4.24 -7.02 -14.46
C LEU A 86 3.40 -7.67 -15.55
N LYS A 87 2.10 -7.49 -15.42
CA LYS A 87 1.09 -7.94 -16.39
C LYS A 87 0.39 -6.73 -16.99
N ASN A 88 -0.42 -6.94 -18.04
CA ASN A 88 -1.27 -5.87 -18.56
C ASN A 88 -2.28 -5.40 -17.51
N ILE A 89 -2.83 -6.35 -16.74
CA ILE A 89 -3.68 -6.07 -15.58
C ILE A 89 -2.99 -6.62 -14.35
N ASN A 90 -2.72 -5.75 -13.39
CA ASN A 90 -2.05 -6.11 -12.15
C ASN A 90 -2.98 -6.00 -10.97
N SER A 91 -2.78 -6.83 -9.96
CA SER A 91 -3.61 -6.95 -8.78
C SER A 91 -2.87 -6.41 -7.57
N LEU A 92 -3.39 -5.36 -6.94
CA LEU A 92 -2.88 -4.82 -5.68
C LEU A 92 -3.75 -5.30 -4.54
N SER A 93 -3.14 -5.88 -3.52
CA SER A 93 -3.80 -6.25 -2.28
C SER A 93 -2.99 -5.69 -1.12
N ALA A 94 -3.64 -4.96 -0.23
CA ALA A 94 -2.99 -4.36 0.92
C ALA A 94 -3.95 -4.27 2.10
N TYR A 95 -3.40 -4.21 3.30
CA TYR A 95 -4.19 -3.97 4.49
C TYR A 95 -3.37 -3.22 5.54
N ALA A 96 -4.06 -2.56 6.45
CA ALA A 96 -3.50 -2.04 7.69
C ALA A 96 -4.47 -2.32 8.83
N THR A 97 -3.93 -2.66 9.99
CA THR A 97 -4.72 -2.93 11.19
C THR A 97 -4.23 -2.03 12.31
N SER A 98 -5.15 -1.49 13.09
CA SER A 98 -4.80 -0.75 14.30
C SER A 98 -4.66 -1.70 15.49
N TRP A 99 -3.71 -1.37 16.38
CA TRP A 99 -3.56 -2.12 17.63
C TRP A 99 -4.80 -1.95 18.50
N ASN A 100 -5.25 -3.03 19.10
CA ASN A 100 -6.27 -2.98 20.16
C ASN A 100 -5.53 -2.75 21.48
N ASP A 101 -5.10 -1.50 21.69
CA ASP A 101 -4.27 -1.10 22.80
C ASP A 101 -5.07 -1.17 24.13
N PRO A 102 -4.63 -1.99 25.10
CA PRO A 102 -5.33 -2.08 26.38
C PRO A 102 -5.29 -0.80 27.22
N PHE A 103 -4.39 0.12 26.87
CA PHE A 103 -4.31 1.43 27.53
C PHE A 103 -5.23 2.47 26.88
N GLY A 104 -6.00 2.10 25.88
CA GLY A 104 -7.02 2.95 25.29
C GLY A 104 -6.52 4.08 24.39
N SER A 105 -5.25 4.09 24.01
CA SER A 105 -4.70 5.16 23.16
C SER A 105 -5.35 5.24 21.77
N CYS A 106 -5.81 4.13 21.26
CA CYS A 106 -6.54 4.07 19.99
C CYS A 106 -7.89 4.76 20.05
N ALA A 107 -8.57 4.74 21.21
CA ALA A 107 -9.96 5.16 21.32
C ALA A 107 -10.16 6.68 21.29
N SER A 108 -9.21 7.47 21.78
CA SER A 108 -9.40 8.90 21.99
C SER A 108 -8.58 9.80 21.08
N ASN A 109 -7.34 9.45 20.78
CA ASN A 109 -6.41 10.30 20.04
C ASN A 109 -5.66 9.54 18.94
N GLY A 110 -6.07 8.33 18.64
CA GLY A 110 -5.41 7.50 17.63
C GLY A 110 -5.55 8.07 16.22
N ASN A 111 -4.55 7.91 15.40
CA ASN A 111 -4.66 8.15 13.98
C ASN A 111 -5.68 7.19 13.36
N ALA A 112 -6.26 7.58 12.24
CA ALA A 112 -7.15 6.68 11.50
C ALA A 112 -6.36 5.46 11.02
N THR A 113 -6.93 4.26 11.17
CA THR A 113 -6.38 3.04 10.57
C THR A 113 -6.35 3.22 9.07
N SER A 114 -5.19 3.12 8.46
CA SER A 114 -5.04 3.47 7.05
C SER A 114 -3.92 2.73 6.36
N VAL A 115 -4.13 2.48 5.07
CA VAL A 115 -3.09 2.01 4.15
C VAL A 115 -3.06 2.92 2.94
N TYR A 116 -1.87 3.34 2.56
CA TYR A 116 -1.62 4.15 1.37
C TYR A 116 -0.59 3.45 0.50
N VAL A 117 -0.89 3.32 -0.78
CA VAL A 117 0.03 2.74 -1.76
C VAL A 117 0.12 3.69 -2.95
N THR A 118 1.33 4.12 -3.27
CA THR A 118 1.61 4.93 -4.45
C THR A 118 2.52 4.14 -5.38
N ILE A 119 2.15 4.10 -6.65
CA ILE A 119 2.90 3.40 -7.69
C ILE A 119 3.43 4.44 -8.67
N LYS A 120 4.75 4.50 -8.78
CA LYS A 120 5.44 5.34 -9.77
C LYS A 120 5.83 4.48 -10.96
N ILE A 121 5.51 4.94 -12.16
CA ILE A 121 5.87 4.25 -13.39
C ILE A 121 7.24 4.72 -13.84
N ASN A 122 8.16 3.79 -14.06
CA ASN A 122 9.52 4.06 -14.54
C ASN A 122 9.65 3.66 -16.01
N TYR A 123 9.86 4.67 -16.82
CA TYR A 123 10.01 4.50 -18.27
C TYR A 123 11.46 4.32 -18.71
#